data_ec0d968b0fb26095808f32cccc443eaf
#
_entry.id   ec0d968b0fb26095808f32cccc443eaf
#
_cell.length_a   1.000
_cell.length_b   1.000
_cell.length_c   1.000
_cell.angle_alpha   90.00
_cell.angle_beta   90.00
_cell.angle_gamma   90.00
#
_symmetry.space_group_name_H-M   'P 1'
#
loop_
_entity.id
_entity.type
_entity.pdbx_description
1 polymer ?
#
loop_
_entity_poly.entity_id
_entity_poly.type
_entity_poly.pdbx_seq_one_letter_code
_entity_poly.pdbx_strand_id
1 'polypeptide(L)'
;MLKLRMVRMTKLYFFYGAMNSGKTTRILQCAYNYEEQGMKPIIMKPKIDTKGDNYIVSRIGAKRKVDFLIDQKENIYDLIVEKYTNVDLLIVDEAQFLSERQVNQLMDVVIDLKIPVMCFGLRTDFQGNSFPGSRRLLDIAHELTEIKTICECGHKAMFNVRLIDGKVQTEGDSVAIDGEGKVEYTVACARCFRLKTHRKFDKESKY
;
A
#
# COMPACT_ATOMS: atom_id res chain seq x y z
N MET A 1 40.69 -13.56 12.64
CA MET A 1 40.04 -12.48 11.87
C MET A 1 38.56 -12.48 12.16
N LEU A 2 38.07 -11.64 13.09
CA LEU A 2 36.64 -11.47 13.32
C LEU A 2 36.06 -10.78 12.07
N LYS A 3 35.25 -11.50 11.29
CA LYS A 3 34.35 -10.86 10.32
C LYS A 3 33.36 -9.99 11.12
N LEU A 4 33.59 -8.67 11.12
CA LEU A 4 32.55 -7.74 11.50
C LEU A 4 31.33 -8.04 10.59
N ARG A 5 30.35 -8.73 11.14
CA ARG A 5 29.02 -8.82 10.55
C ARG A 5 28.48 -7.39 10.57
N MET A 6 28.58 -6.68 9.44
CA MET A 6 27.84 -5.44 9.29
C MET A 6 26.39 -5.77 9.65
N VAL A 7 25.93 -5.22 10.77
CA VAL A 7 24.52 -5.31 11.17
C VAL A 7 23.76 -4.60 10.05
N ARG A 8 23.17 -5.37 9.14
CA ARG A 8 22.24 -4.80 8.16
C ARG A 8 21.17 -4.08 8.96
N MET A 9 21.16 -2.77 8.91
CA MET A 9 20.06 -1.99 9.46
C MET A 9 18.83 -2.28 8.59
N THR A 10 18.00 -3.20 9.06
CA THR A 10 16.72 -3.51 8.45
C THR A 10 15.77 -2.36 8.71
N LYS A 11 14.91 -2.02 7.75
CA LYS A 11 14.02 -0.88 7.81
C LYS A 11 12.60 -1.26 7.42
N LEU A 12 11.64 -0.53 7.97
CA LEU A 12 10.27 -0.47 7.48
C LEU A 12 10.18 0.67 6.47
N TYR A 13 9.81 0.36 5.24
CA TYR A 13 9.63 1.31 4.15
C TYR A 13 8.15 1.47 3.83
N PHE A 14 7.72 2.69 3.57
CA PHE A 14 6.39 2.96 3.05
C PHE A 14 6.46 3.68 1.70
N PHE A 15 6.10 2.97 0.64
CA PHE A 15 5.95 3.48 -0.72
C PHE A 15 4.48 3.82 -0.96
N TYR A 16 4.15 5.09 -0.98
CA TYR A 16 2.78 5.55 -1.14
C TYR A 16 2.58 6.36 -2.42
N GLY A 17 1.36 6.41 -2.91
CA GLY A 17 1.00 7.22 -4.08
C GLY A 17 -0.48 7.10 -4.38
N ALA A 18 -0.99 7.95 -5.26
CA ALA A 18 -2.34 7.82 -5.76
C ALA A 18 -2.50 6.52 -6.57
N MET A 19 -3.72 6.16 -6.90
CA MET A 19 -3.98 5.05 -7.82
C MET A 19 -3.20 5.27 -9.13
N ASN A 20 -2.91 4.19 -9.85
CA ASN A 20 -2.21 4.25 -11.14
C ASN A 20 -0.77 4.79 -11.10
N SER A 21 -0.16 4.92 -9.92
CA SER A 21 1.23 5.37 -9.78
C SER A 21 2.29 4.30 -10.06
N GLY A 22 1.89 3.06 -10.40
CA GLY A 22 2.82 1.97 -10.72
C GLY A 22 3.34 1.19 -9.50
N LYS A 23 2.67 1.28 -8.34
CA LYS A 23 3.05 0.55 -7.11
C LYS A 23 3.26 -0.95 -7.35
N THR A 24 2.26 -1.61 -7.93
CA THR A 24 2.31 -3.06 -8.19
C THR A 24 3.45 -3.43 -9.15
N THR A 25 3.72 -2.63 -10.17
CA THR A 25 4.86 -2.84 -11.07
C THR A 25 6.18 -2.81 -10.31
N ARG A 26 6.33 -1.85 -9.37
CA ARG A 26 7.52 -1.74 -8.54
C ARG A 26 7.67 -2.92 -7.57
N ILE A 27 6.57 -3.43 -7.01
CA ILE A 27 6.57 -4.66 -6.20
C ILE A 27 7.12 -5.83 -7.02
N LEU A 28 6.57 -6.06 -8.20
CA LEU A 28 6.97 -7.16 -9.07
C LEU A 28 8.46 -7.08 -9.45
N GLN A 29 8.93 -5.89 -9.82
CA GLN A 29 10.33 -5.66 -10.14
C GLN A 29 11.23 -5.91 -8.93
N CYS A 30 10.84 -5.43 -7.74
CA CYS A 30 11.62 -5.62 -6.52
C CYS A 30 11.73 -7.11 -6.16
N ALA A 31 10.59 -7.82 -6.17
CA ALA A 31 10.58 -9.26 -5.88
C ALA A 31 11.44 -10.05 -6.87
N TYR A 32 11.32 -9.76 -8.16
CA TYR A 32 12.13 -10.38 -9.20
C TYR A 32 13.63 -10.16 -8.97
N ASN A 33 14.04 -8.93 -8.65
CA ASN A 33 15.45 -8.62 -8.38
C ASN A 33 16.03 -9.41 -7.19
N TYR A 34 15.22 -9.65 -6.14
CA TYR A 34 15.65 -10.48 -5.01
C TYR A 34 15.80 -11.94 -5.41
N GLU A 35 14.83 -12.49 -6.16
CA GLU A 35 14.87 -13.87 -6.64
C GLU A 35 16.03 -14.15 -7.58
N GLU A 36 16.36 -13.21 -8.47
CA GLU A 36 17.55 -13.29 -9.35
C GLU A 36 18.87 -13.42 -8.57
N GLN A 37 18.90 -12.91 -7.34
CA GLN A 37 20.06 -13.04 -6.44
C GLN A 37 19.95 -14.24 -5.49
N GLY A 38 19.00 -15.16 -5.71
CA GLY A 38 18.76 -16.32 -4.87
C GLY A 38 18.19 -15.99 -3.48
N MET A 39 17.67 -14.77 -3.29
CA MET A 39 17.00 -14.33 -2.07
C MET A 39 15.50 -14.64 -2.12
N LYS A 40 14.88 -14.78 -0.95
CA LYS A 40 13.47 -15.17 -0.81
C LYS A 40 12.61 -13.97 -0.38
N PRO A 41 11.96 -13.26 -1.32
CA PRO A 41 10.93 -12.29 -1.00
C PRO A 41 9.60 -12.99 -0.73
N ILE A 42 8.86 -12.54 0.27
CA ILE A 42 7.49 -12.94 0.56
C ILE A 42 6.56 -11.77 0.25
N ILE A 43 5.53 -12.00 -0.55
CA ILE A 43 4.53 -10.99 -0.90
C ILE A 43 3.20 -11.32 -0.22
N MET A 44 2.67 -10.34 0.49
CA MET A 44 1.39 -10.40 1.18
C MET A 44 0.47 -9.27 0.73
N LYS A 45 -0.85 -9.47 0.85
CA LYS A 45 -1.84 -8.40 0.74
C LYS A 45 -3.01 -8.63 1.70
N PRO A 46 -3.71 -7.59 2.18
CA PRO A 46 -4.93 -7.74 2.95
C PRO A 46 -6.03 -8.44 2.14
N LYS A 47 -6.72 -9.38 2.78
CA LYS A 47 -7.80 -10.18 2.18
C LYS A 47 -9.00 -9.34 1.74
N ILE A 48 -9.19 -8.17 2.34
CA ILE A 48 -10.23 -7.22 1.95
C ILE A 48 -10.06 -6.67 0.52
N ASP A 49 -8.82 -6.71 0.00
CA ASP A 49 -8.58 -6.41 -1.41
C ASP A 49 -8.93 -7.60 -2.29
N THR A 50 -10.14 -7.58 -2.86
CA THR A 50 -10.64 -8.62 -3.76
C THR A 50 -10.08 -8.52 -5.18
N LYS A 51 -9.41 -7.42 -5.51
CA LYS A 51 -8.85 -7.19 -6.83
C LYS A 51 -7.74 -8.18 -7.15
N GLY A 52 -7.99 -9.03 -8.16
CA GLY A 52 -7.03 -10.03 -8.62
C GLY A 52 -6.95 -11.28 -7.73
N ASP A 53 -7.90 -11.49 -6.81
CA ASP A 53 -7.94 -12.63 -5.89
C ASP A 53 -6.60 -12.84 -5.16
N ASN A 54 -5.98 -14.00 -5.36
CA ASN A 54 -4.67 -14.33 -4.79
C ASN A 54 -3.48 -13.81 -5.63
N TYR A 55 -3.71 -12.85 -6.52
CA TYR A 55 -2.67 -12.28 -7.37
C TYR A 55 -2.55 -10.77 -7.16
N ILE A 56 -1.34 -10.27 -7.26
CA ILE A 56 -1.10 -8.87 -7.59
C ILE A 56 -0.98 -8.75 -9.11
N VAL A 57 -1.70 -7.80 -9.69
CA VAL A 57 -1.78 -7.60 -11.14
C VAL A 57 -1.44 -6.16 -11.48
N SER A 58 -0.36 -5.98 -12.23
CA SER A 58 0.00 -4.66 -12.74
C SER A 58 -0.81 -4.30 -13.99
N ARG A 59 -1.01 -3.02 -14.24
CA ARG A 59 -1.71 -2.55 -15.44
C ARG A 59 -0.97 -2.83 -16.76
N ILE A 60 0.33 -3.09 -16.68
CA ILE A 60 1.14 -3.50 -17.85
C ILE A 60 1.06 -5.02 -18.11
N GLY A 61 0.16 -5.73 -17.43
CA GLY A 61 -0.12 -7.14 -17.64
C GLY A 61 0.72 -8.13 -16.83
N ALA A 62 1.78 -7.68 -16.14
CA ALA A 62 2.55 -8.56 -15.28
C ALA A 62 1.73 -8.93 -14.03
N LYS A 63 1.77 -10.20 -13.66
CA LYS A 63 1.04 -10.74 -12.51
C LYS A 63 1.89 -11.72 -11.71
N ARG A 64 1.65 -11.79 -10.40
CA ARG A 64 2.28 -12.75 -9.50
C ARG A 64 1.28 -13.20 -8.43
N LYS A 65 1.30 -14.47 -8.08
CA LYS A 65 0.56 -14.97 -6.93
C LYS A 65 1.17 -14.44 -5.64
N VAL A 66 0.34 -14.00 -4.70
CA VAL A 66 0.80 -13.65 -3.36
C VAL A 66 1.07 -14.90 -2.55
N ASP A 67 2.01 -14.80 -1.63
CA ASP A 67 2.36 -15.92 -0.75
C ASP A 67 1.33 -16.07 0.38
N PHE A 68 0.71 -14.94 0.81
CA PHE A 68 -0.28 -14.95 1.86
C PHE A 68 -1.31 -13.81 1.74
N LEU A 69 -2.58 -14.12 2.08
CA LEU A 69 -3.66 -13.14 2.24
C LEU A 69 -3.86 -12.85 3.73
N ILE A 70 -3.64 -11.61 4.13
CA ILE A 70 -3.73 -11.16 5.52
C ILE A 70 -5.19 -10.95 5.90
N ASP A 71 -5.71 -11.70 6.87
CA ASP A 71 -7.01 -11.44 7.49
C ASP A 71 -6.89 -10.25 8.49
N GLN A 72 -8.00 -9.55 8.76
CA GLN A 72 -8.00 -8.42 9.69
C GLN A 72 -7.58 -8.81 11.13
N LYS A 73 -7.83 -10.07 11.54
CA LYS A 73 -7.48 -10.59 12.86
C LYS A 73 -6.11 -11.26 12.90
N GLU A 74 -5.47 -11.46 11.76
CA GLU A 74 -4.18 -12.15 11.64
C GLU A 74 -3.10 -11.41 12.43
N ASN A 75 -2.27 -12.16 13.15
CA ASN A 75 -1.03 -11.68 13.71
C ASN A 75 0.09 -11.91 12.69
N ILE A 76 0.56 -10.85 12.05
CA ILE A 76 1.56 -10.95 10.98
C ILE A 76 2.91 -11.42 11.53
N TYR A 77 3.30 -11.01 12.74
CA TYR A 77 4.55 -11.43 13.36
C TYR A 77 4.58 -12.95 13.59
N ASP A 78 3.55 -13.47 14.26
CA ASP A 78 3.45 -14.92 14.55
C ASP A 78 3.38 -15.72 13.24
N LEU A 79 2.62 -15.23 12.26
CA LEU A 79 2.54 -15.84 10.92
C LEU A 79 3.92 -16.00 10.27
N ILE A 80 4.75 -14.96 10.33
CA ILE A 80 6.09 -15.01 9.75
C ILE A 80 6.97 -16.01 10.49
N VAL A 81 6.93 -16.00 11.82
CA VAL A 81 7.70 -16.93 12.65
C VAL A 81 7.31 -18.39 12.40
N GLU A 82 6.02 -18.66 12.32
CA GLU A 82 5.49 -20.04 12.22
C GLU A 82 5.61 -20.64 10.82
N LYS A 83 5.34 -19.85 9.77
CA LYS A 83 5.16 -20.39 8.41
C LYS A 83 6.33 -20.12 7.47
N TYR A 84 7.19 -19.17 7.78
CA TYR A 84 8.21 -18.73 6.83
C TYR A 84 9.61 -18.79 7.43
N THR A 85 10.49 -19.54 6.77
CA THR A 85 11.90 -19.64 7.10
C THR A 85 12.76 -18.96 6.02
N ASN A 86 13.86 -18.35 6.42
CA ASN A 86 14.83 -17.73 5.50
C ASN A 86 14.20 -16.65 4.60
N VAL A 87 13.43 -15.73 5.20
CA VAL A 87 12.84 -14.59 4.50
C VAL A 87 13.88 -13.48 4.40
N ASP A 88 14.16 -13.03 3.19
CA ASP A 88 15.12 -11.93 2.94
C ASP A 88 14.42 -10.57 2.77
N LEU A 89 13.13 -10.58 2.42
CA LEU A 89 12.30 -9.39 2.25
C LEU A 89 10.83 -9.74 2.46
N LEU A 90 10.12 -8.90 3.20
CA LEU A 90 8.66 -8.93 3.27
C LEU A 90 8.09 -7.74 2.49
N ILE A 91 7.19 -8.02 1.54
CA ILE A 91 6.49 -7.01 0.75
C ILE A 91 5.00 -7.09 1.08
N VAL A 92 4.38 -5.96 1.38
CA VAL A 92 2.94 -5.86 1.61
C VAL A 92 2.33 -4.91 0.59
N ASP A 93 1.50 -5.44 -0.31
CA ASP A 93 0.68 -4.62 -1.23
C ASP A 93 -0.62 -4.19 -0.55
N GLU A 94 -1.22 -3.10 -1.01
CA GLU A 94 -2.45 -2.50 -0.48
C GLU A 94 -2.42 -2.31 1.06
N ALA A 95 -1.23 -1.94 1.59
CA ALA A 95 -0.96 -1.83 3.02
C ALA A 95 -1.84 -0.80 3.75
N GLN A 96 -2.54 0.10 3.03
CA GLN A 96 -3.50 1.01 3.62
C GLN A 96 -4.64 0.30 4.35
N PHE A 97 -4.95 -0.94 3.96
CA PHE A 97 -6.01 -1.74 4.58
C PHE A 97 -5.58 -2.51 5.83
N LEU A 98 -4.31 -2.44 6.20
CA LEU A 98 -3.84 -2.98 7.48
C LEU A 98 -4.42 -2.18 8.64
N SER A 99 -4.66 -2.86 9.77
CA SER A 99 -4.91 -2.20 11.05
C SER A 99 -3.62 -1.58 11.60
N GLU A 100 -3.74 -0.61 12.50
CA GLU A 100 -2.59 -0.02 13.22
C GLU A 100 -1.78 -1.10 13.96
N ARG A 101 -2.48 -2.08 14.56
CA ARG A 101 -1.85 -3.23 15.22
C ARG A 101 -0.97 -4.03 14.24
N GLN A 102 -1.47 -4.34 13.05
CA GLN A 102 -0.72 -5.07 12.04
C GLN A 102 0.50 -4.30 11.54
N VAL A 103 0.39 -2.98 11.41
CA VAL A 103 1.54 -2.13 11.07
C VAL A 103 2.60 -2.15 12.19
N ASN A 104 2.19 -2.14 13.46
CA ASN A 104 3.12 -2.30 14.59
C ASN A 104 3.83 -3.67 14.54
N GLN A 105 3.12 -4.75 14.25
CA GLN A 105 3.71 -6.08 14.08
C GLN A 105 4.73 -6.14 12.93
N LEU A 106 4.53 -5.39 11.84
CA LEU A 106 5.55 -5.26 10.79
C LEU A 106 6.81 -4.54 11.30
N MET A 107 6.68 -3.60 12.21
CA MET A 107 7.84 -2.99 12.87
C MET A 107 8.58 -4.01 13.74
N ASP A 108 7.84 -4.86 14.49
CA ASP A 108 8.43 -5.93 15.31
C ASP A 108 9.18 -6.95 14.42
N VAL A 109 8.64 -7.30 13.25
CA VAL A 109 9.35 -8.12 12.23
C VAL A 109 10.69 -7.49 11.84
N VAL A 110 10.72 -6.17 11.62
CA VAL A 110 11.96 -5.45 11.28
C VAL A 110 12.96 -5.49 12.44
N ILE A 111 12.49 -5.26 13.67
CA ILE A 111 13.35 -5.13 14.85
C ILE A 111 13.88 -6.49 15.32
N ASP A 112 12.99 -7.47 15.48
CA ASP A 112 13.31 -8.74 16.11
C ASP A 112 13.83 -9.77 15.12
N LEU A 113 13.14 -9.93 13.98
CA LEU A 113 13.49 -10.93 12.98
C LEU A 113 14.55 -10.43 11.99
N LYS A 114 14.89 -9.13 12.02
CA LYS A 114 15.87 -8.50 11.11
C LYS A 114 15.52 -8.69 9.63
N ILE A 115 14.21 -8.69 9.32
CA ILE A 115 13.70 -8.78 7.96
C ILE A 115 13.29 -7.38 7.50
N PRO A 116 13.81 -6.85 6.38
CA PRO A 116 13.32 -5.60 5.81
C PRO A 116 11.88 -5.76 5.34
N VAL A 117 11.07 -4.73 5.57
CA VAL A 117 9.65 -4.72 5.19
C VAL A 117 9.35 -3.56 4.27
N MET A 118 8.78 -3.82 3.10
CA MET A 118 8.35 -2.82 2.13
C MET A 118 6.81 -2.82 2.03
N CYS A 119 6.18 -1.77 2.51
CA CYS A 119 4.75 -1.55 2.40
C CYS A 119 4.43 -0.65 1.21
N PHE A 120 3.45 -1.05 0.39
CA PHE A 120 2.96 -0.28 -0.73
C PHE A 120 1.48 0.02 -0.53
N GLY A 121 1.05 1.27 -0.75
CA GLY A 121 -0.35 1.61 -0.50
C GLY A 121 -0.76 3.00 -0.95
N LEU A 122 -2.04 3.29 -0.76
CA LEU A 122 -2.62 4.61 -0.94
C LEU A 122 -2.39 5.45 0.33
N ARG A 123 -2.12 6.74 0.19
CA ARG A 123 -2.06 7.64 1.34
C ARG A 123 -3.45 7.93 1.90
N THR A 124 -4.38 8.26 1.01
CA THR A 124 -5.73 8.68 1.35
C THR A 124 -6.78 7.99 0.48
N ASP A 125 -8.00 7.92 0.98
CA ASP A 125 -9.17 7.52 0.23
C ASP A 125 -9.59 8.61 -0.81
N PHE A 126 -10.73 8.40 -1.47
CA PHE A 126 -11.30 9.34 -2.43
C PHE A 126 -11.85 10.62 -1.77
N GLN A 127 -12.03 10.62 -0.47
CA GLN A 127 -12.45 11.77 0.32
C GLN A 127 -11.27 12.63 0.81
N GLY A 128 -10.03 12.15 0.65
CA GLY A 128 -8.82 12.80 1.14
C GLY A 128 -8.47 12.44 2.59
N ASN A 129 -9.19 11.47 3.21
CA ASN A 129 -8.91 11.01 4.57
C ASN A 129 -7.86 9.89 4.55
N SER A 130 -6.98 9.85 5.53
CA SER A 130 -5.99 8.79 5.65
C SER A 130 -6.63 7.48 6.05
N PHE A 131 -6.22 6.38 5.41
CA PHE A 131 -6.53 5.03 5.89
C PHE A 131 -5.79 4.74 7.20
N PRO A 132 -6.33 3.89 8.09
CA PRO A 132 -5.68 3.55 9.37
C PRO A 132 -4.25 3.02 9.19
N GLY A 133 -4.05 2.04 8.29
CA GLY A 133 -2.73 1.47 8.00
C GLY A 133 -1.76 2.51 7.44
N SER A 134 -2.22 3.36 6.53
CA SER A 134 -1.38 4.42 5.96
C SER A 134 -1.00 5.48 6.99
N ARG A 135 -1.93 5.89 7.87
CA ARG A 135 -1.64 6.82 8.96
C ARG A 135 -0.54 6.27 9.83
N ARG A 136 -0.67 5.02 10.27
CA ARG A 136 0.32 4.40 11.14
C ARG A 136 1.67 4.20 10.45
N LEU A 137 1.69 3.83 9.17
CA LEU A 137 2.92 3.75 8.38
C LEU A 137 3.61 5.11 8.22
N LEU A 138 2.85 6.19 8.02
CA LEU A 138 3.40 7.54 7.97
C LEU A 138 4.03 7.97 9.30
N ASP A 139 3.48 7.49 10.44
CA ASP A 139 4.01 7.79 11.77
C ASP A 139 5.33 7.07 12.07
N ILE A 140 5.46 5.78 11.70
CA ILE A 140 6.54 4.93 12.22
C ILE A 140 7.50 4.38 11.17
N ALA A 141 7.21 4.45 9.87
CA ALA A 141 8.14 3.92 8.87
C ALA A 141 9.48 4.67 8.89
N HIS A 142 10.59 3.92 8.76
CA HIS A 142 11.93 4.48 8.71
C HIS A 142 12.17 5.32 7.44
N GLU A 143 11.53 4.93 6.34
CA GLU A 143 11.65 5.63 5.05
C GLU A 143 10.28 5.78 4.38
N LEU A 144 9.99 6.99 3.94
CA LEU A 144 8.77 7.37 3.24
C LEU A 144 9.11 7.75 1.80
N THR A 145 8.53 7.06 0.82
CA THR A 145 8.78 7.35 -0.60
C THR A 145 7.47 7.54 -1.35
N GLU A 146 7.27 8.71 -1.92
CA GLU A 146 6.12 8.97 -2.80
C GLU A 146 6.38 8.43 -4.21
N ILE A 147 5.49 7.54 -4.68
CA ILE A 147 5.46 7.12 -6.08
C ILE A 147 4.53 8.07 -6.83
N LYS A 148 5.14 8.95 -7.62
CA LYS A 148 4.45 10.04 -8.30
C LYS A 148 3.68 9.53 -9.52
N THR A 149 2.53 10.18 -9.80
CA THR A 149 1.76 10.01 -11.04
C THR A 149 1.21 11.37 -11.49
N ILE A 150 0.65 11.42 -12.69
CA ILE A 150 0.28 12.66 -13.37
C ILE A 150 -1.25 12.80 -13.40
N CYS A 151 -1.75 13.98 -13.08
CA CYS A 151 -3.13 14.40 -13.27
C CYS A 151 -3.39 14.69 -14.76
N GLU A 152 -4.64 14.60 -15.21
CA GLU A 152 -5.04 14.96 -16.58
C GLU A 152 -4.61 16.37 -17.01
N CYS A 153 -4.44 17.29 -16.05
CA CYS A 153 -3.96 18.66 -16.32
C CYS A 153 -2.43 18.79 -16.36
N GLY A 154 -1.67 17.69 -16.34
CA GLY A 154 -0.21 17.67 -16.37
C GLY A 154 0.51 17.88 -15.05
N HIS A 155 -0.18 18.26 -13.97
CA HIS A 155 0.41 18.43 -12.64
C HIS A 155 0.51 17.09 -11.89
N LYS A 156 1.35 17.04 -10.85
CA LYS A 156 1.44 15.87 -9.96
C LYS A 156 0.08 15.53 -9.35
N ALA A 157 -0.40 14.31 -9.56
CA ALA A 157 -1.61 13.81 -8.93
C ALA A 157 -1.31 13.34 -7.48
N MET A 158 -2.19 13.70 -6.55
CA MET A 158 -2.06 13.41 -5.12
C MET A 158 -3.31 12.76 -4.54
N PHE A 159 -4.46 12.92 -5.20
CA PHE A 159 -5.76 12.47 -4.72
C PHE A 159 -6.35 11.44 -5.67
N ASN A 160 -7.19 10.58 -5.11
CA ASN A 160 -8.03 9.67 -5.86
C ASN A 160 -9.44 10.27 -5.96
N VAL A 161 -10.07 10.17 -7.11
CA VAL A 161 -11.47 10.56 -7.35
C VAL A 161 -12.24 9.31 -7.72
N ARG A 162 -13.29 8.99 -6.95
CA ARG A 162 -14.17 7.87 -7.22
C ARG A 162 -15.35 8.33 -8.12
N LEU A 163 -15.64 7.52 -9.12
CA LEU A 163 -16.79 7.68 -9.98
C LEU A 163 -17.66 6.43 -9.89
N ILE A 164 -18.97 6.63 -9.85
CA ILE A 164 -19.97 5.57 -10.02
C ILE A 164 -20.81 5.96 -11.23
N ASP A 165 -20.82 5.10 -12.25
CA ASP A 165 -21.48 5.37 -13.54
C ASP A 165 -21.10 6.74 -14.14
N GLY A 166 -19.79 7.06 -14.06
CA GLY A 166 -19.22 8.32 -14.56
C GLY A 166 -19.47 9.56 -13.68
N LYS A 167 -20.24 9.46 -12.59
CA LYS A 167 -20.52 10.57 -11.67
C LYS A 167 -19.56 10.57 -10.49
N VAL A 168 -18.97 11.74 -10.20
CA VAL A 168 -18.05 11.91 -9.07
C VAL A 168 -18.77 11.70 -7.75
N GLN A 169 -18.20 10.85 -6.90
CA GLN A 169 -18.66 10.58 -5.55
C GLN A 169 -17.87 11.40 -4.53
N THR A 170 -18.55 12.03 -3.59
CA THR A 170 -17.96 12.84 -2.52
C THR A 170 -18.20 12.28 -1.14
N GLU A 171 -19.13 11.32 -1.02
CA GLU A 171 -19.53 10.67 0.23
C GLU A 171 -19.59 9.16 0.06
N GLY A 172 -19.65 8.42 1.15
CA GLY A 172 -19.71 6.96 1.19
C GLY A 172 -18.47 6.34 1.82
N ASP A 173 -18.46 5.01 1.93
CA ASP A 173 -17.40 4.25 2.55
C ASP A 173 -16.07 4.36 1.78
N SER A 174 -14.96 4.28 2.50
CA SER A 174 -13.60 4.36 1.91
C SER A 174 -13.34 3.26 0.88
N VAL A 175 -14.00 2.11 1.04
CA VAL A 175 -13.97 0.96 0.12
C VAL A 175 -15.33 0.86 -0.55
N ALA A 176 -15.37 0.80 -1.88
CA ALA A 176 -16.62 0.54 -2.59
C ALA A 176 -17.03 -0.93 -2.40
N ILE A 177 -18.29 -1.17 -2.05
CA ILE A 177 -18.89 -2.50 -1.96
C ILE A 177 -19.35 -2.91 -3.36
N ASP A 178 -19.14 -4.17 -3.75
CA ASP A 178 -19.63 -4.72 -5.01
C ASP A 178 -21.16 -4.59 -5.08
N GLY A 179 -21.68 -3.99 -6.16
CA GLY A 179 -23.12 -3.80 -6.37
C GLY A 179 -23.61 -2.37 -6.57
N GLU A 180 -22.74 -1.37 -6.40
CA GLU A 180 -23.11 0.06 -6.52
C GLU A 180 -22.98 0.65 -7.95
N GLY A 181 -23.08 -0.15 -9.00
CA GLY A 181 -22.85 0.30 -10.38
C GLY A 181 -21.38 0.15 -10.82
N LYS A 182 -21.02 0.75 -11.96
CA LYS A 182 -19.63 0.69 -12.47
C LYS A 182 -18.73 1.65 -11.69
N VAL A 183 -17.98 1.12 -10.73
CA VAL A 183 -17.04 1.90 -9.93
C VAL A 183 -15.73 2.09 -10.68
N GLU A 184 -15.34 3.34 -10.87
CA GLU A 184 -14.08 3.73 -11.51
C GLU A 184 -13.32 4.72 -10.61
N TYR A 185 -12.01 4.72 -10.75
CA TYR A 185 -11.15 5.66 -10.05
C TYR A 185 -10.24 6.40 -11.03
N THR A 186 -10.16 7.71 -10.87
CA THR A 186 -9.18 8.56 -11.54
C THR A 186 -8.32 9.29 -10.50
N VAL A 187 -7.25 9.91 -10.97
CA VAL A 187 -6.31 10.63 -10.11
C VAL A 187 -6.33 12.12 -10.40
N ALA A 188 -6.11 12.94 -9.38
CA ALA A 188 -6.18 14.38 -9.50
C ALA A 188 -5.09 15.09 -8.69
N CYS A 189 -4.62 16.25 -9.21
CA CYS A 189 -3.90 17.24 -8.40
C CYS A 189 -4.89 17.95 -7.48
N ALA A 190 -4.39 18.73 -6.48
CA ALA A 190 -5.25 19.43 -5.52
C ALA A 190 -6.29 20.34 -6.17
N ARG A 191 -5.90 21.08 -7.23
CA ARG A 191 -6.81 21.96 -7.97
C ARG A 191 -7.92 21.16 -8.66
N CYS A 192 -7.59 20.12 -9.42
CA CYS A 192 -8.58 19.31 -10.14
C CYS A 192 -9.48 18.53 -9.17
N PHE A 193 -8.92 18.04 -8.05
CA PHE A 193 -9.70 17.40 -7.00
C PHE A 193 -10.77 18.35 -6.45
N ARG A 194 -10.38 19.56 -6.07
CA ARG A 194 -11.31 20.58 -5.59
C ARG A 194 -12.41 20.92 -6.63
N LEU A 195 -12.02 21.07 -7.89
CA LEU A 195 -13.00 21.36 -8.97
C LEU A 195 -13.99 20.21 -9.18
N LYS A 196 -13.50 18.97 -9.19
CA LYS A 196 -14.35 17.78 -9.42
C LYS A 196 -15.25 17.45 -8.23
N THR A 197 -14.79 17.66 -7.00
CA THR A 197 -15.51 17.28 -5.78
C THR A 197 -16.26 18.44 -5.13
N HIS A 198 -16.02 19.68 -5.58
CA HIS A 198 -16.50 20.92 -4.94
C HIS A 198 -16.11 21.06 -3.46
N ARG A 199 -15.12 20.28 -2.98
CA ARG A 199 -14.62 20.31 -1.60
C ARG A 199 -13.69 21.49 -1.37
N LYS A 200 -13.86 22.15 -0.22
CA LYS A 200 -12.87 23.09 0.33
C LYS A 200 -12.02 22.36 1.36
N PHE A 201 -10.72 22.67 1.40
CA PHE A 201 -9.79 22.09 2.38
C PHE A 201 -9.88 22.74 3.75
N ASP A 202 -10.54 23.90 3.86
CA ASP A 202 -10.73 24.72 5.05
C ASP A 202 -12.00 24.38 5.86
N LYS A 203 -12.68 23.28 5.54
CA LYS A 203 -13.80 22.86 6.38
C LYS A 203 -13.30 22.50 7.77
N GLU A 204 -13.83 23.22 8.78
CA GLU A 204 -13.66 22.87 10.18
C GLU A 204 -13.92 21.37 10.35
N SER A 205 -12.88 20.61 10.72
CA SER A 205 -13.07 19.22 11.10
C SER A 205 -13.86 19.22 12.40
N LYS A 206 -15.09 18.73 12.34
CA LYS A 206 -15.82 18.38 13.56
C LYS A 206 -15.09 17.19 14.20
N TYR A 207 -14.18 17.47 15.12
CA TYR A 207 -13.65 16.53 16.09
C TYR A 207 -14.43 16.71 17.40
#